data_e95febb2b638932b07e25869cd1d6d26
#
_entry.id   e95febb2b638932b07e25869cd1d6d26
#
_cell.length_a   1.000
_cell.length_b   1.000
_cell.length_c   1.000
_cell.angle_alpha   90.00
_cell.angle_beta   90.00
_cell.angle_gamma   90.00
#
_symmetry.space_group_name_H-M   'P 1'
#
loop_
_entity.id
_entity.type
_entity.pdbx_description
1 polymer ?
#
loop_
_entity_poly.entity_id
_entity_poly.type
_entity_poly.pdbx_seq_one_letter_code
_entity_poly.pdbx_strand_id
1 'polypeptide(L)'
;VLSCQEELTQKGKFKTPSHPFHAFYTALPSWREADLSALKADAVRPAGVKGRYSYTSHILIYEGCPRQYQFFKYWEFSPVREGPMLFGQLVHQTIEDIHKAVLREQPETVTEDNIRLWFDVNYANLSHKERVYLAPQIREVALGHVLRYVARKQGRWNDIRGTEVDVSLIRDEYILTGKIDLIQGKGDTVEIVDFKATPKPNQYAERHLLDRYRRQLEIYAYLVEQRHGLEVSAMNLYYTGEESGVPTYRFPYDGTSVDKTVADVDAVVG
;
A
#
# COMPACT_ATOMS: atom_id res chain seq x y z
N VAL A 1 21.98 -17.68 9.96
CA VAL A 1 22.30 -18.72 8.96
C VAL A 1 23.10 -18.04 7.85
N LEU A 2 24.34 -18.47 7.64
CA LEU A 2 25.17 -18.00 6.52
C LEU A 2 24.95 -18.99 5.36
N SER A 3 24.42 -18.52 4.26
CA SER A 3 24.33 -19.30 3.02
C SER A 3 25.24 -18.70 1.97
N CYS A 4 25.96 -19.52 1.24
CA CYS A 4 26.75 -19.13 0.08
C CYS A 4 26.20 -19.84 -1.15
N GLN A 5 25.88 -19.09 -2.18
CA GLN A 5 25.41 -19.62 -3.45
C GLN A 5 26.58 -19.66 -4.44
N GLU A 6 26.85 -20.82 -5.00
CA GLU A 6 27.78 -20.95 -6.11
C GLU A 6 27.12 -20.46 -7.39
N GLU A 7 27.58 -19.35 -7.93
CA GLU A 7 27.13 -18.82 -9.21
C GLU A 7 28.18 -19.07 -10.30
N LEU A 8 27.72 -19.55 -11.43
CA LEU A 8 28.50 -19.56 -12.66
C LEU A 8 28.63 -18.14 -13.21
N THR A 9 29.85 -17.67 -13.42
CA THR A 9 30.07 -16.41 -14.16
C THR A 9 29.66 -16.60 -15.63
N GLN A 10 29.41 -15.49 -16.35
CA GLN A 10 29.12 -15.49 -17.79
C GLN A 10 30.20 -16.24 -18.63
N LYS A 11 31.40 -16.46 -18.08
CA LYS A 11 32.50 -17.23 -18.68
C LYS A 11 32.56 -18.69 -18.20
N GLY A 12 31.52 -19.20 -17.55
CA GLY A 12 31.46 -20.57 -17.06
C GLY A 12 32.37 -20.90 -15.90
N LYS A 13 32.90 -19.90 -15.18
CA LYS A 13 33.74 -20.10 -14.00
C LYS A 13 32.91 -19.91 -12.74
N PHE A 14 33.08 -20.80 -11.74
CA PHE A 14 32.48 -20.62 -10.45
C PHE A 14 33.08 -19.40 -9.73
N LYS A 15 32.24 -18.59 -9.11
CA LYS A 15 32.70 -17.56 -8.19
C LYS A 15 33.18 -18.21 -6.90
N THR A 16 34.39 -17.93 -6.52
CA THR A 16 34.93 -18.37 -5.23
C THR A 16 34.39 -17.43 -4.14
N PRO A 17 33.89 -17.96 -3.00
CA PRO A 17 33.53 -17.13 -1.86
C PRO A 17 34.68 -16.21 -1.43
N SER A 18 34.39 -15.03 -0.90
CA SER A 18 35.41 -14.13 -0.40
C SER A 18 36.23 -14.80 0.70
N HIS A 19 37.53 -14.53 0.73
CA HIS A 19 38.50 -15.19 1.61
C HIS A 19 38.08 -15.33 3.09
N PRO A 20 37.38 -14.38 3.74
CA PRO A 20 36.92 -14.55 5.12
C PRO A 20 35.92 -15.69 5.31
N PHE A 21 35.17 -16.05 4.26
CA PHE A 21 34.17 -17.12 4.33
C PHE A 21 34.69 -18.47 3.83
N HIS A 22 35.85 -18.52 3.18
CA HIS A 22 36.37 -19.75 2.57
C HIS A 22 36.62 -20.85 3.61
N ALA A 23 37.15 -20.49 4.77
CA ALA A 23 37.40 -21.43 5.86
C ALA A 23 36.12 -21.99 6.48
N PHE A 24 35.03 -21.20 6.46
CA PHE A 24 33.72 -21.64 6.93
C PHE A 24 32.95 -22.41 5.86
N TYR A 25 33.13 -22.04 4.59
CA TYR A 25 32.44 -22.66 3.46
C TYR A 25 32.81 -24.14 3.32
N THR A 26 34.07 -24.47 3.47
CA THR A 26 34.56 -25.89 3.40
C THR A 26 34.15 -26.75 4.59
N ALA A 27 33.74 -26.12 5.71
CA ALA A 27 33.27 -26.79 6.92
C ALA A 27 31.74 -26.91 6.97
N LEU A 28 31.01 -26.23 6.08
CA LEU A 28 29.55 -26.31 6.04
C LEU A 28 29.11 -27.60 5.33
N PRO A 29 28.20 -28.39 5.93
CA PRO A 29 27.63 -29.54 5.23
C PRO A 29 26.90 -29.09 3.98
N SER A 30 27.02 -29.85 2.90
CA SER A 30 26.24 -29.59 1.69
C SER A 30 24.75 -29.68 2.02
N TRP A 31 23.97 -28.70 1.59
CA TRP A 31 22.52 -28.76 1.76
C TRP A 31 21.87 -29.99 1.11
N ARG A 32 22.57 -30.64 0.14
CA ARG A 32 22.15 -31.88 -0.50
C ARG A 32 22.34 -33.10 0.40
N GLU A 33 23.21 -32.98 1.40
CA GLU A 33 23.54 -34.03 2.37
C GLU A 33 22.92 -33.75 3.74
N ALA A 34 22.33 -32.53 3.91
CA ALA A 34 21.65 -32.15 5.13
C ALA A 34 20.35 -32.95 5.28
N ASP A 35 20.18 -33.64 6.38
CA ASP A 35 18.91 -34.25 6.76
C ASP A 35 17.94 -33.09 7.17
N LEU A 36 17.13 -32.67 6.21
CA LEU A 36 16.12 -31.62 6.42
C LEU A 36 14.90 -32.14 7.19
N SER A 37 14.79 -33.44 7.45
CA SER A 37 13.68 -34.02 8.20
C SER A 37 13.64 -33.56 9.66
N ALA A 38 14.81 -33.16 10.20
CA ALA A 38 14.93 -32.59 11.54
C ALA A 38 14.66 -31.10 11.61
N LEU A 39 14.55 -30.39 10.47
CA LEU A 39 14.12 -29.00 10.40
C LEU A 39 12.59 -28.92 10.51
N LYS A 40 12.06 -29.31 11.65
CA LYS A 40 10.72 -28.87 12.06
C LYS A 40 10.84 -27.38 12.41
N ALA A 41 10.79 -26.55 11.39
CA ALA A 41 10.52 -25.13 11.57
C ALA A 41 9.02 -24.99 11.83
N ASP A 42 8.56 -25.43 12.98
CA ASP A 42 7.34 -24.89 13.53
C ASP A 42 7.63 -23.41 13.72
N ALA A 43 6.98 -22.58 12.91
CA ALA A 43 6.95 -21.15 13.15
C ALA A 43 6.27 -20.93 14.50
N VAL A 44 7.04 -20.98 15.57
CA VAL A 44 6.57 -20.68 16.92
C VAL A 44 6.27 -19.19 16.92
N ARG A 45 5.03 -18.84 16.62
CA ARG A 45 4.53 -17.50 17.00
C ARG A 45 4.64 -17.43 18.50
N PRO A 46 5.33 -16.42 19.08
CA PRO A 46 5.35 -16.23 20.51
C PRO A 46 3.91 -16.25 21.02
N ALA A 47 3.61 -17.13 21.98
CA ALA A 47 2.29 -17.21 22.59
C ALA A 47 1.89 -15.81 23.10
N GLY A 48 0.74 -15.30 22.70
CA GLY A 48 0.21 -14.02 23.14
C GLY A 48 0.48 -12.81 22.23
N VAL A 49 1.23 -12.95 21.12
CA VAL A 49 1.38 -11.87 20.12
C VAL A 49 0.34 -12.04 19.02
N LYS A 50 -0.63 -11.13 18.96
CA LYS A 50 -1.64 -11.11 17.91
C LYS A 50 -1.01 -10.75 16.56
N GLY A 51 -1.36 -11.48 15.50
CA GLY A 51 -0.96 -11.15 14.13
C GLY A 51 -1.54 -9.81 13.69
N ARG A 52 -0.81 -9.08 12.86
CA ARG A 52 -1.28 -7.81 12.25
C ARG A 52 -1.70 -8.06 10.82
N TYR A 53 -2.94 -7.71 10.51
CA TYR A 53 -3.50 -7.91 9.18
C TYR A 53 -4.04 -6.59 8.63
N SER A 54 -3.79 -6.32 7.35
CA SER A 54 -4.44 -5.24 6.62
C SER A 54 -5.26 -5.82 5.48
N TYR A 55 -6.33 -5.14 5.11
CA TYR A 55 -7.20 -5.61 4.03
C TYR A 55 -6.42 -5.76 2.73
N THR A 56 -5.69 -4.75 2.29
CA THR A 56 -4.97 -4.73 1.01
C THR A 56 -3.79 -5.68 0.95
N SER A 57 -2.98 -5.75 2.02
CA SER A 57 -1.73 -6.53 2.00
C SER A 57 -1.91 -7.99 2.41
N HIS A 58 -3.03 -8.35 3.03
CA HIS A 58 -3.27 -9.70 3.52
C HIS A 58 -4.56 -10.27 2.96
N ILE A 59 -5.72 -9.72 3.33
CA ILE A 59 -7.02 -10.29 2.99
C ILE A 59 -7.23 -10.34 1.48
N LEU A 60 -7.01 -9.22 0.80
CA LEU A 60 -7.19 -9.11 -0.63
C LEU A 60 -6.28 -10.07 -1.44
N ILE A 61 -5.04 -10.27 -0.98
CA ILE A 61 -4.11 -11.21 -1.61
C ILE A 61 -4.58 -12.65 -1.38
N TYR A 62 -5.03 -12.98 -0.15
CA TYR A 62 -5.51 -14.31 0.19
C TYR A 62 -6.78 -14.66 -0.58
N GLU A 63 -7.77 -13.77 -0.61
CA GLU A 63 -9.02 -13.95 -1.37
C GLU A 63 -8.76 -14.09 -2.89
N GLY A 64 -7.77 -13.35 -3.41
CA GLY A 64 -7.38 -13.45 -4.81
C GLY A 64 -6.70 -14.76 -5.16
N CYS A 65 -5.75 -15.19 -4.34
CA CYS A 65 -5.03 -16.44 -4.50
C CYS A 65 -4.33 -16.85 -3.19
N PRO A 66 -4.85 -17.83 -2.43
CA PRO A 66 -4.21 -18.30 -1.19
C PRO A 66 -2.75 -18.76 -1.40
N ARG A 67 -2.43 -19.33 -2.57
CA ARG A 67 -1.06 -19.73 -2.90
C ARG A 67 -0.13 -18.52 -3.07
N GLN A 68 -0.61 -17.44 -3.68
CA GLN A 68 0.14 -16.18 -3.78
C GLN A 68 0.38 -15.58 -2.39
N TYR A 69 -0.62 -15.64 -1.51
CA TYR A 69 -0.48 -15.24 -0.12
C TYR A 69 0.60 -16.04 0.59
N GLN A 70 0.63 -17.37 0.41
CA GLN A 70 1.64 -18.25 0.97
C GLN A 70 3.06 -17.83 0.53
N PHE A 71 3.25 -17.54 -0.76
CA PHE A 71 4.54 -17.07 -1.27
C PHE A 71 4.96 -15.72 -0.66
N PHE A 72 4.06 -14.73 -0.66
CA PHE A 72 4.43 -13.37 -0.29
C PHE A 72 4.42 -13.11 1.21
N LYS A 73 3.59 -13.81 1.98
CA LYS A 73 3.41 -13.54 3.40
C LYS A 73 3.96 -14.62 4.31
N TYR A 74 3.90 -15.86 3.89
CA TYR A 74 4.40 -16.97 4.69
C TYR A 74 5.89 -17.26 4.40
N TRP A 75 6.26 -17.28 3.13
CA TRP A 75 7.64 -17.48 2.71
C TRP A 75 8.42 -16.20 2.42
N GLU A 76 7.80 -15.05 2.57
CA GLU A 76 8.39 -13.72 2.45
C GLU A 76 9.09 -13.44 1.10
N PHE A 77 8.63 -14.05 0.02
CA PHE A 77 9.09 -13.71 -1.31
C PHE A 77 8.68 -12.28 -1.65
N SER A 78 9.63 -11.45 -1.99
CA SER A 78 9.34 -10.11 -2.47
C SER A 78 8.91 -10.14 -3.94
N PRO A 79 7.75 -9.58 -4.28
CA PRO A 79 7.37 -9.44 -5.68
C PRO A 79 8.36 -8.51 -6.40
N VAL A 80 8.51 -8.73 -7.71
CA VAL A 80 9.32 -7.84 -8.55
C VAL A 80 8.73 -6.42 -8.49
N ARG A 81 9.60 -5.44 -8.24
CA ARG A 81 9.22 -4.04 -8.26
C ARG A 81 9.10 -3.57 -9.71
N GLU A 82 8.00 -2.92 -10.05
CA GLU A 82 7.69 -2.51 -11.41
C GLU A 82 7.35 -1.02 -11.51
N GLY A 83 7.51 -0.46 -12.72
CA GLY A 83 7.21 0.94 -13.00
C GLY A 83 5.81 1.41 -12.57
N PRO A 84 4.73 0.67 -12.84
CA PRO A 84 3.38 1.05 -12.41
C PRO A 84 3.23 1.22 -10.89
N MET A 85 3.93 0.43 -10.09
CA MET A 85 3.93 0.57 -8.63
C MET A 85 4.63 1.87 -8.21
N LEU A 86 5.82 2.14 -8.78
CA LEU A 86 6.55 3.38 -8.53
C LEU A 86 5.73 4.61 -8.95
N PHE A 87 5.04 4.53 -10.10
CA PHE A 87 4.15 5.59 -10.57
C PHE A 87 3.06 5.91 -9.55
N GLY A 88 2.35 4.88 -9.08
CA GLY A 88 1.31 5.04 -8.06
C GLY A 88 1.85 5.65 -6.76
N GLN A 89 2.94 5.11 -6.23
CA GLN A 89 3.57 5.62 -5.01
C GLN A 89 4.00 7.09 -5.15
N LEU A 90 4.58 7.47 -6.29
CA LEU A 90 5.01 8.84 -6.54
C LEU A 90 3.87 9.83 -6.54
N VAL A 91 2.75 9.49 -7.19
CA VAL A 91 1.53 10.31 -7.20
C VAL A 91 0.97 10.45 -5.79
N HIS A 92 0.79 9.33 -5.06
CA HIS A 92 0.27 9.34 -3.69
C HIS A 92 1.14 10.16 -2.75
N GLN A 93 2.45 9.94 -2.74
CA GLN A 93 3.36 10.64 -1.84
C GLN A 93 3.41 12.14 -2.11
N THR A 94 3.33 12.56 -3.37
CA THR A 94 3.30 13.99 -3.69
C THR A 94 1.98 14.64 -3.28
N ILE A 95 0.85 13.95 -3.42
CA ILE A 95 -0.45 14.40 -2.91
C ILE A 95 -0.44 14.47 -1.37
N GLU A 96 0.18 13.51 -0.71
CA GLU A 96 0.39 13.51 0.74
C GLU A 96 1.16 14.75 1.20
N ASP A 97 2.25 15.13 0.52
CA ASP A 97 3.04 16.31 0.87
C ASP A 97 2.23 17.59 0.73
N ILE A 98 1.39 17.69 -0.31
CA ILE A 98 0.44 18.79 -0.48
C ILE A 98 -0.51 18.87 0.72
N HIS A 99 -1.12 17.75 1.11
CA HIS A 99 -2.04 17.72 2.26
C HIS A 99 -1.33 18.03 3.56
N LYS A 100 -0.09 17.57 3.75
CA LYS A 100 0.73 17.91 4.92
C LYS A 100 1.03 19.41 5.00
N ALA A 101 1.29 20.08 3.88
CA ALA A 101 1.49 21.52 3.85
C ALA A 101 0.22 22.24 4.31
N VAL A 102 -0.94 21.81 3.82
CA VAL A 102 -2.24 22.36 4.22
C VAL A 102 -2.52 22.13 5.71
N LEU A 103 -2.28 20.91 6.22
CA LEU A 103 -2.48 20.59 7.65
C LEU A 103 -1.52 21.35 8.58
N ARG A 104 -0.38 21.83 8.06
CA ARG A 104 0.55 22.72 8.78
C ARG A 104 0.16 24.20 8.67
N GLU A 105 -1.05 24.48 8.18
CA GLU A 105 -1.55 25.85 7.97
C GLU A 105 -0.70 26.66 6.97
N GLN A 106 -0.13 26.00 5.97
CA GLN A 106 0.70 26.62 4.92
C GLN A 106 0.14 26.37 3.51
N PRO A 107 -1.16 26.58 3.26
CA PRO A 107 -1.78 26.31 1.95
C PRO A 107 -1.19 27.21 0.84
N GLU A 108 -0.62 28.37 1.17
CA GLU A 108 0.06 29.28 0.24
C GLU A 108 1.32 28.64 -0.38
N THR A 109 1.89 27.62 0.27
CA THR A 109 3.04 26.89 -0.28
C THR A 109 2.64 25.89 -1.37
N VAL A 110 1.35 25.62 -1.54
CA VAL A 110 0.84 24.74 -2.60
C VAL A 110 0.85 25.47 -3.94
N THR A 111 2.03 25.74 -4.45
CA THR A 111 2.29 26.35 -5.75
C THR A 111 2.80 25.29 -6.73
N GLU A 112 2.68 25.54 -8.03
CA GLU A 112 3.17 24.60 -9.04
C GLU A 112 4.67 24.33 -8.89
N ASP A 113 5.48 25.36 -8.60
CA ASP A 113 6.93 25.23 -8.42
C ASP A 113 7.26 24.31 -7.23
N ASN A 114 6.58 24.49 -6.08
CA ASN A 114 6.80 23.64 -4.92
C ASN A 114 6.30 22.21 -5.16
N ILE A 115 5.19 22.04 -5.87
CA ILE A 115 4.67 20.70 -6.23
C ILE A 115 5.69 19.96 -7.11
N ARG A 116 6.27 20.63 -8.09
CA ARG A 116 7.34 20.07 -8.94
C ARG A 116 8.57 19.70 -8.12
N LEU A 117 8.98 20.55 -7.18
CA LEU A 117 10.09 20.28 -6.28
C LEU A 117 9.82 19.04 -5.41
N TRP A 118 8.66 18.97 -4.75
CA TRP A 118 8.26 17.80 -3.94
C TRP A 118 8.21 16.54 -4.78
N PHE A 119 7.64 16.62 -5.97
CA PHE A 119 7.57 15.49 -6.91
C PHE A 119 8.96 14.98 -7.30
N ASP A 120 9.91 15.88 -7.62
CA ASP A 120 11.27 15.48 -8.01
C ASP A 120 12.04 14.86 -6.83
N VAL A 121 11.88 15.42 -5.63
CA VAL A 121 12.47 14.86 -4.40
C VAL A 121 11.89 13.46 -4.11
N ASN A 122 10.57 13.30 -4.21
CA ASN A 122 9.91 12.01 -4.03
C ASN A 122 10.36 11.00 -5.07
N TYR A 123 10.45 11.40 -6.34
CA TYR A 123 10.94 10.53 -7.39
C TYR A 123 12.38 10.07 -7.13
N ALA A 124 13.27 10.97 -6.76
CA ALA A 124 14.66 10.63 -6.46
C ALA A 124 14.75 9.61 -5.31
N ASN A 125 14.01 9.85 -4.22
CA ASN A 125 14.00 8.97 -3.05
C ASN A 125 13.39 7.58 -3.38
N LEU A 126 12.22 7.56 -4.02
CA LEU A 126 11.52 6.32 -4.34
C LEU A 126 12.28 5.49 -5.37
N SER A 127 12.80 6.12 -6.45
CA SER A 127 13.54 5.40 -7.49
C SER A 127 14.84 4.78 -6.93
N HIS A 128 15.52 5.48 -6.06
CA HIS A 128 16.71 4.95 -5.39
C HIS A 128 16.37 3.79 -4.44
N LYS A 129 15.32 3.93 -3.64
CA LYS A 129 14.87 2.92 -2.68
C LYS A 129 14.39 1.65 -3.39
N GLU A 130 13.54 1.80 -4.41
CA GLU A 130 12.93 0.67 -5.11
C GLU A 130 13.80 0.12 -6.24
N ARG A 131 14.88 0.82 -6.63
CA ARG A 131 15.76 0.51 -7.77
C ARG A 131 14.98 0.36 -9.08
N VAL A 132 13.94 1.16 -9.25
CA VAL A 132 13.08 1.24 -10.43
C VAL A 132 13.06 2.66 -10.94
N TYR A 133 13.07 2.84 -12.25
CA TYR A 133 13.10 4.16 -12.88
C TYR A 133 11.95 4.28 -13.87
N LEU A 134 11.32 5.45 -13.89
CA LEU A 134 10.31 5.81 -14.88
C LEU A 134 10.96 6.56 -16.04
N ALA A 135 10.53 6.28 -17.26
CA ALA A 135 10.89 7.10 -18.41
C ALA A 135 10.42 8.56 -18.21
N PRO A 136 11.14 9.56 -18.76
CA PRO A 136 10.76 10.96 -18.57
C PRO A 136 9.31 11.27 -18.92
N GLN A 137 8.79 10.69 -20.02
CA GLN A 137 7.39 10.88 -20.43
C GLN A 137 6.39 10.34 -19.39
N ILE A 138 6.71 9.21 -18.76
CA ILE A 138 5.87 8.62 -17.70
C ILE A 138 5.91 9.47 -16.43
N ARG A 139 7.06 10.08 -16.11
CA ARG A 139 7.16 11.05 -15.00
C ARG A 139 6.28 12.27 -15.23
N GLU A 140 6.29 12.83 -16.44
CA GLU A 140 5.42 13.96 -16.77
C GLU A 140 3.93 13.60 -16.66
N VAL A 141 3.55 12.39 -17.06
CA VAL A 141 2.18 11.90 -16.87
C VAL A 141 1.85 11.82 -15.37
N ALA A 142 2.75 11.29 -14.53
CA ALA A 142 2.55 11.23 -13.09
C ALA A 142 2.39 12.61 -12.44
N LEU A 143 3.25 13.56 -12.84
CA LEU A 143 3.12 14.96 -12.40
C LEU A 143 1.79 15.58 -12.85
N GLY A 144 1.35 15.29 -14.08
CA GLY A 144 0.06 15.71 -14.61
C GLY A 144 -1.12 15.23 -13.76
N HIS A 145 -1.04 14.01 -13.18
CA HIS A 145 -2.05 13.51 -12.23
C HIS A 145 -2.15 14.39 -10.99
N VAL A 146 -1.00 14.77 -10.41
CA VAL A 146 -0.94 15.61 -9.21
C VAL A 146 -1.45 17.03 -9.50
N LEU A 147 -0.96 17.66 -10.58
CA LEU A 147 -1.38 19.01 -10.94
C LEU A 147 -2.88 19.08 -11.24
N ARG A 148 -3.43 18.06 -11.92
CA ARG A 148 -4.87 17.96 -12.19
C ARG A 148 -5.69 17.84 -10.91
N TYR A 149 -5.20 17.07 -9.93
CA TYR A 149 -5.83 16.98 -8.61
C TYR A 149 -5.89 18.34 -7.94
N VAL A 150 -4.78 19.07 -7.89
CA VAL A 150 -4.69 20.41 -7.27
C VAL A 150 -5.61 21.40 -7.99
N ALA A 151 -5.59 21.42 -9.32
CA ALA A 151 -6.47 22.29 -10.11
C ALA A 151 -7.96 22.03 -9.80
N ARG A 152 -8.36 20.77 -9.62
CA ARG A 152 -9.74 20.41 -9.27
C ARG A 152 -10.13 20.78 -7.84
N LYS A 153 -9.18 20.79 -6.91
CA LYS A 153 -9.42 21.27 -5.54
C LYS A 153 -9.70 22.77 -5.50
N GLN A 154 -9.16 23.54 -6.41
CA GLN A 154 -9.39 25.01 -6.52
C GLN A 154 -9.18 25.75 -5.19
N GLY A 155 -8.17 25.40 -4.42
CA GLY A 155 -7.90 26.00 -3.12
C GLY A 155 -8.86 25.58 -1.99
N ARG A 156 -9.78 24.63 -2.23
CA ARG A 156 -10.70 24.11 -1.20
C ARG A 156 -10.02 23.07 -0.33
N TRP A 157 -9.23 23.57 0.62
CA TRP A 157 -8.42 22.74 1.52
C TRP A 157 -8.98 22.60 2.94
N ASN A 158 -9.99 23.44 3.29
CA ASN A 158 -10.49 23.60 4.67
C ASN A 158 -11.22 22.37 5.23
N ASP A 159 -11.46 21.36 4.41
CA ASP A 159 -12.13 20.12 4.79
C ASP A 159 -11.14 18.96 5.08
N ILE A 160 -9.84 19.15 4.88
CA ILE A 160 -8.82 18.13 5.15
C ILE A 160 -8.62 18.00 6.66
N ARG A 161 -8.77 16.77 7.18
CA ARG A 161 -8.63 16.42 8.60
C ARG A 161 -7.38 15.57 8.86
N GLY A 162 -6.99 14.74 7.93
CA GLY A 162 -5.82 13.88 8.04
C GLY A 162 -5.43 13.29 6.69
N THR A 163 -4.14 13.05 6.53
CA THR A 163 -3.56 12.37 5.35
C THR A 163 -2.66 11.25 5.78
N GLU A 164 -2.66 10.13 5.02
CA GLU A 164 -1.88 8.93 5.30
C GLU A 164 -2.03 8.44 6.74
N VAL A 165 -3.29 8.44 7.23
CA VAL A 165 -3.62 8.15 8.62
C VAL A 165 -3.50 6.67 8.89
N ASP A 166 -2.53 6.28 9.72
CA ASP A 166 -2.40 4.91 10.20
C ASP A 166 -3.45 4.63 11.28
N VAL A 167 -4.27 3.61 11.05
CA VAL A 167 -5.31 3.19 11.97
C VAL A 167 -5.13 1.72 12.33
N SER A 168 -5.33 1.39 13.59
CA SER A 168 -5.30 0.00 14.05
C SER A 168 -6.34 -0.27 15.12
N LEU A 169 -6.95 -1.44 15.06
CA LEU A 169 -7.94 -1.91 16.02
C LEU A 169 -7.58 -3.33 16.48
N ILE A 170 -7.57 -3.53 17.80
CA ILE A 170 -7.35 -4.85 18.39
C ILE A 170 -8.68 -5.62 18.33
N ARG A 171 -8.66 -6.74 17.63
CA ARG A 171 -9.74 -7.74 17.60
C ARG A 171 -9.40 -8.88 18.56
N ASP A 172 -10.31 -9.83 18.72
CA ASP A 172 -10.12 -10.95 19.66
C ASP A 172 -8.86 -11.77 19.32
N GLU A 173 -8.65 -12.12 18.05
CA GLU A 173 -7.56 -13.00 17.62
C GLU A 173 -6.42 -12.26 16.90
N TYR A 174 -6.63 -11.01 16.45
CA TYR A 174 -5.67 -10.29 15.62
C TYR A 174 -5.75 -8.77 15.79
N ILE A 175 -4.86 -8.04 15.14
CA ILE A 175 -4.89 -6.59 15.03
C ILE A 175 -5.22 -6.24 13.57
N LEU A 176 -6.37 -5.61 13.35
CA LEU A 176 -6.73 -5.06 12.05
C LEU A 176 -6.04 -3.72 11.85
N THR A 177 -5.37 -3.54 10.72
CA THR A 177 -4.65 -2.31 10.41
C THR A 177 -5.08 -1.74 9.06
N GLY A 178 -5.04 -0.43 8.94
CA GLY A 178 -5.30 0.29 7.70
C GLY A 178 -4.48 1.55 7.61
N LYS A 179 -4.26 2.03 6.40
CA LYS A 179 -3.67 3.32 6.12
C LYS A 179 -4.59 4.05 5.16
N ILE A 180 -5.11 5.18 5.58
CA ILE A 180 -6.14 5.94 4.88
C ILE A 180 -5.50 7.15 4.22
N ASP A 181 -5.59 7.24 2.90
CA ASP A 181 -4.92 8.28 2.13
C ASP A 181 -5.39 9.68 2.54
N LEU A 182 -6.71 9.87 2.72
CA LEU A 182 -7.27 11.16 3.12
C LEU A 182 -8.56 10.98 3.93
N ILE A 183 -8.64 11.71 5.05
CA ILE A 183 -9.88 11.94 5.81
C ILE A 183 -10.23 13.40 5.63
N GLN A 184 -11.44 13.68 5.17
CA GLN A 184 -11.97 15.04 4.98
C GLN A 184 -13.36 15.18 5.59
N GLY A 185 -13.74 16.39 6.00
CA GLY A 185 -15.06 16.65 6.57
C GLY A 185 -15.05 17.78 7.60
N LYS A 186 -16.19 18.00 8.25
CA LYS A 186 -16.38 19.03 9.27
C LYS A 186 -17.10 18.47 10.49
N GLY A 187 -16.71 18.95 11.68
CA GLY A 187 -17.27 18.42 12.92
C GLY A 187 -16.96 16.94 13.10
N ASP A 188 -17.93 16.16 13.53
CA ASP A 188 -17.77 14.73 13.79
C ASP A 188 -18.07 13.85 12.57
N THR A 189 -18.57 14.45 11.47
CA THR A 189 -18.89 13.74 10.22
C THR A 189 -17.76 13.89 9.22
N VAL A 190 -17.29 12.76 8.70
CA VAL A 190 -16.17 12.70 7.77
C VAL A 190 -16.48 11.85 6.54
N GLU A 191 -15.71 12.06 5.51
CA GLU A 191 -15.60 11.19 4.34
C GLU A 191 -14.16 10.65 4.26
N ILE A 192 -14.03 9.41 3.86
CA ILE A 192 -12.72 8.82 3.55
C ILE A 192 -12.51 8.81 2.04
N VAL A 193 -11.27 9.06 1.63
CA VAL A 193 -10.86 9.06 0.23
C VAL A 193 -9.64 8.17 0.06
N ASP A 194 -9.70 7.30 -0.92
CA ASP A 194 -8.58 6.47 -1.35
C ASP A 194 -8.23 6.86 -2.80
N PHE A 195 -6.98 7.20 -3.04
CA PHE A 195 -6.51 7.64 -4.35
C PHE A 195 -6.13 6.46 -5.22
N LYS A 196 -6.48 6.53 -6.50
CA LYS A 196 -6.06 5.56 -7.51
C LYS A 196 -5.34 6.29 -8.65
N ALA A 197 -4.06 5.99 -8.84
CA ALA A 197 -3.22 6.61 -9.87
C ALA A 197 -3.45 5.99 -11.26
N THR A 198 -4.70 5.74 -11.61
CA THR A 198 -5.14 5.16 -12.88
C THR A 198 -6.31 5.96 -13.45
N PRO A 199 -6.65 5.79 -14.73
CA PRO A 199 -7.93 6.26 -15.26
C PRO A 199 -9.10 5.63 -14.48
N LYS A 200 -10.22 6.33 -14.45
CA LYS A 200 -11.43 5.83 -13.80
C LYS A 200 -12.01 4.64 -14.58
N PRO A 201 -12.18 3.46 -13.95
CA PRO A 201 -12.68 2.27 -14.63
C PRO A 201 -14.14 2.41 -15.03
N ASN A 202 -14.55 1.62 -16.02
CA ASN A 202 -15.96 1.52 -16.37
C ASN A 202 -16.70 0.69 -15.30
N GLN A 203 -17.71 1.29 -14.65
CA GLN A 203 -18.44 0.66 -13.54
C GLN A 203 -19.15 -0.65 -13.89
N TYR A 204 -19.49 -0.86 -15.14
CA TYR A 204 -20.17 -2.09 -15.58
C TYR A 204 -19.16 -3.18 -15.97
N ALA A 205 -18.14 -2.81 -16.73
CA ALA A 205 -17.12 -3.77 -17.18
C ALA A 205 -16.16 -4.21 -16.05
N GLU A 206 -15.90 -3.33 -15.10
CA GLU A 206 -14.92 -3.58 -14.02
C GLU A 206 -15.57 -3.59 -12.63
N ARG A 207 -16.83 -4.04 -12.56
CA ARG A 207 -17.60 -4.08 -11.33
C ARG A 207 -16.88 -4.82 -10.19
N HIS A 208 -16.29 -5.98 -10.48
CA HIS A 208 -15.56 -6.78 -9.50
C HIS A 208 -14.36 -6.02 -8.89
N LEU A 209 -13.69 -5.16 -9.67
CA LEU A 209 -12.61 -4.31 -9.18
C LEU A 209 -13.15 -3.25 -8.22
N LEU A 210 -14.24 -2.61 -8.59
CA LEU A 210 -14.92 -1.61 -7.76
C LEU A 210 -15.46 -2.21 -6.46
N ASP A 211 -16.02 -3.43 -6.51
CA ASP A 211 -16.48 -4.14 -5.32
C ASP A 211 -15.32 -4.43 -4.35
N ARG A 212 -14.15 -4.82 -4.87
CA ARG A 212 -12.93 -5.02 -4.04
C ARG A 212 -12.47 -3.72 -3.38
N TYR A 213 -12.44 -2.61 -4.12
CA TYR A 213 -12.06 -1.31 -3.57
C TYR A 213 -13.10 -0.78 -2.58
N ARG A 214 -14.39 -1.04 -2.82
CA ARG A 214 -15.45 -0.70 -1.87
C ARG A 214 -15.24 -1.42 -0.55
N ARG A 215 -14.97 -2.73 -0.55
CA ARG A 215 -14.68 -3.50 0.68
C ARG A 215 -13.44 -2.98 1.42
N GLN A 216 -12.40 -2.54 0.70
CA GLN A 216 -11.27 -1.84 1.30
C GLN A 216 -11.71 -0.60 2.07
N LEU A 217 -12.53 0.23 1.45
CA LEU A 217 -13.05 1.45 2.06
C LEU A 217 -14.00 1.16 3.25
N GLU A 218 -14.79 0.11 3.18
CA GLU A 218 -15.65 -0.34 4.28
C GLU A 218 -14.82 -0.70 5.53
N ILE A 219 -13.69 -1.39 5.35
CA ILE A 219 -12.74 -1.66 6.45
C ILE A 219 -12.14 -0.36 6.98
N TYR A 220 -11.80 0.58 6.12
CA TYR A 220 -11.26 1.87 6.55
C TYR A 220 -12.32 2.69 7.31
N ALA A 221 -13.57 2.71 6.85
CA ALA A 221 -14.67 3.35 7.54
C ALA A 221 -14.86 2.75 8.94
N TYR A 222 -14.93 1.43 9.04
CA TYR A 222 -15.00 0.73 10.33
C TYR A 222 -13.86 1.13 11.28
N LEU A 223 -12.63 1.14 10.79
CA LEU A 223 -11.46 1.52 11.61
C LEU A 223 -11.54 2.97 12.10
N VAL A 224 -11.98 3.91 11.25
CA VAL A 224 -12.16 5.32 11.62
C VAL A 224 -13.21 5.49 12.70
N GLU A 225 -14.37 4.86 12.55
CA GLU A 225 -15.46 4.94 13.52
C GLU A 225 -15.04 4.35 14.86
N GLN A 226 -14.47 3.15 14.85
CA GLN A 226 -14.09 2.46 16.09
C GLN A 226 -12.92 3.11 16.83
N ARG A 227 -11.99 3.70 16.09
CA ARG A 227 -10.76 4.26 16.67
C ARG A 227 -10.85 5.73 17.01
N HIS A 228 -11.51 6.51 16.17
CA HIS A 228 -11.58 7.97 16.31
C HIS A 228 -12.94 8.48 16.78
N GLY A 229 -13.97 7.61 16.79
CA GLY A 229 -15.34 8.01 17.14
C GLY A 229 -15.95 9.00 16.15
N LEU A 230 -15.44 9.04 14.92
CA LEU A 230 -15.95 9.90 13.85
C LEU A 230 -17.02 9.16 13.06
N GLU A 231 -18.08 9.85 12.68
CA GLU A 231 -19.13 9.32 11.82
C GLU A 231 -18.70 9.38 10.35
N VAL A 232 -18.62 8.23 9.68
CA VAL A 232 -18.31 8.19 8.25
C VAL A 232 -19.59 8.29 7.43
N SER A 233 -19.75 9.38 6.67
CA SER A 233 -20.92 9.61 5.83
C SER A 233 -20.79 9.04 4.42
N ALA A 234 -19.57 8.97 3.90
CA ALA A 234 -19.29 8.44 2.58
C ALA A 234 -17.84 7.97 2.42
N MET A 235 -17.68 7.08 1.46
CA MET A 235 -16.41 6.51 1.05
C MET A 235 -16.16 6.83 -0.42
N ASN A 236 -14.97 7.33 -0.74
CA ASN A 236 -14.66 7.83 -2.08
C ASN A 236 -13.43 7.15 -2.65
N LEU A 237 -13.51 6.71 -3.91
CA LEU A 237 -12.36 6.39 -4.74
C LEU A 237 -12.07 7.57 -5.64
N TYR A 238 -10.90 8.16 -5.56
CA TYR A 238 -10.50 9.28 -6.39
C TYR A 238 -9.45 8.85 -7.42
N TYR A 239 -9.82 8.91 -8.70
CA TYR A 239 -8.97 8.52 -9.83
C TYR A 239 -8.21 9.72 -10.38
N THR A 240 -6.94 9.83 -10.06
CA THR A 240 -6.11 10.97 -10.48
C THR A 240 -5.84 10.99 -11.98
N GLY A 241 -5.95 9.82 -12.62
CA GLY A 241 -5.80 9.66 -14.07
C GLY A 241 -7.02 10.06 -14.89
N GLU A 242 -8.17 10.36 -14.26
CA GLU A 242 -9.35 10.83 -14.99
C GLU A 242 -9.12 12.24 -15.53
N GLU A 243 -9.22 12.41 -16.85
CA GLU A 243 -8.87 13.67 -17.52
C GLU A 243 -10.07 14.62 -17.68
N SER A 244 -11.20 14.12 -18.10
CA SER A 244 -12.33 14.94 -18.55
C SER A 244 -13.59 14.80 -17.71
N GLY A 245 -13.73 13.67 -17.00
CA GLY A 245 -14.93 13.33 -16.24
C GLY A 245 -14.86 13.69 -14.76
N VAL A 246 -15.88 13.23 -14.04
CA VAL A 246 -15.89 13.25 -12.57
C VAL A 246 -14.92 12.18 -12.07
N PRO A 247 -13.84 12.55 -11.36
CA PRO A 247 -12.78 11.63 -10.99
C PRO A 247 -13.17 10.66 -9.88
N THR A 248 -14.33 10.81 -9.28
CA THR A 248 -14.69 10.10 -8.05
C THR A 248 -15.80 9.08 -8.28
N TYR A 249 -15.66 7.90 -7.69
CA TYR A 249 -16.78 7.06 -7.31
C TYR A 249 -17.07 7.29 -5.83
N ARG A 250 -18.32 7.64 -5.51
CA ARG A 250 -18.80 7.87 -4.16
C ARG A 250 -19.71 6.72 -3.74
N PHE A 251 -19.41 6.10 -2.63
CA PHE A 251 -20.22 5.10 -1.98
C PHE A 251 -20.80 5.72 -0.70
N PRO A 252 -22.13 5.77 -0.54
CA PRO A 252 -22.72 6.15 0.73
C PRO A 252 -22.31 5.11 1.79
N TYR A 253 -22.15 5.55 3.03
CA TYR A 253 -21.94 4.64 4.13
C TYR A 253 -23.17 3.76 4.34
N ASP A 254 -22.95 2.46 4.51
CA ASP A 254 -23.97 1.46 4.82
C ASP A 254 -23.42 0.52 5.90
N GLY A 255 -23.87 0.71 7.14
CA GLY A 255 -23.41 -0.06 8.29
C GLY A 255 -23.59 -1.57 8.12
N THR A 256 -24.70 -2.00 7.50
CA THR A 256 -24.92 -3.43 7.23
C THR A 256 -23.87 -4.03 6.29
N SER A 257 -23.48 -3.27 5.26
CA SER A 257 -22.43 -3.69 4.33
C SER A 257 -21.05 -3.70 5.00
N VAL A 258 -20.78 -2.70 5.83
CA VAL A 258 -19.53 -2.60 6.63
C VAL A 258 -19.41 -3.78 7.59
N ASP A 259 -20.45 -4.07 8.37
CA ASP A 259 -20.46 -5.18 9.34
C ASP A 259 -20.25 -6.52 8.64
N LYS A 260 -20.87 -6.71 7.47
CA LYS A 260 -20.68 -7.92 6.66
C LYS A 260 -19.22 -8.05 6.22
N THR A 261 -18.62 -6.97 5.71
CA THR A 261 -17.22 -7.01 5.25
C THR A 261 -16.25 -7.27 6.41
N VAL A 262 -16.53 -6.75 7.59
CA VAL A 262 -15.75 -7.04 8.81
C VAL A 262 -15.89 -8.50 9.22
N ALA A 263 -17.11 -9.06 9.19
CA ALA A 263 -17.34 -10.47 9.49
C ALA A 263 -16.64 -11.41 8.49
N ASP A 264 -16.62 -11.04 7.19
CA ASP A 264 -15.88 -11.79 6.17
C ASP A 264 -14.37 -11.79 6.47
N VAL A 265 -13.81 -10.66 6.94
CA VAL A 265 -12.39 -10.57 7.36
C VAL A 265 -12.12 -11.42 8.60
N ASP A 266 -13.00 -11.37 9.61
CA ASP A 266 -12.90 -12.22 10.81
C ASP A 266 -12.87 -13.71 10.42
N ALA A 267 -13.71 -14.13 9.48
CA ALA A 267 -13.76 -15.52 9.00
C ALA A 267 -12.51 -15.96 8.21
N VAL A 268 -11.81 -15.04 7.58
CA VAL A 268 -10.56 -15.34 6.83
C VAL A 268 -9.35 -15.42 7.77
N VAL A 269 -9.34 -14.64 8.84
CA VAL A 269 -8.17 -14.53 9.74
C VAL A 269 -8.25 -15.52 10.88
N GLY A 270 -9.46 -15.81 11.41
CA GLY A 270 -9.71 -16.79 12.48
C GLY A 270 -9.77 -18.20 11.95
#